data_4735e144b6f8d29e24fdfdb5868a525c
#
_entry.id   4735e144b6f8d29e24fdfdb5868a525c
#
_cell.length_a   1.000
_cell.length_b   1.000
_cell.length_c   1.000
_cell.angle_alpha   90.00
_cell.angle_beta   90.00
_cell.angle_gamma   90.00
#
_symmetry.space_group_name_H-M   'P 1'
#
loop_
_entity.id
_entity.type
_entity.pdbx_description
1 polymer ?
#
loop_
_entity_poly.entity_id
_entity_poly.type
_entity_poly.pdbx_seq_one_letter_code
_entity_poly.pdbx_strand_id
1 'polypeptide(L)'
;RDPIAFARIGELVDEAATALDAPILIGYTNLNERERVKNWLALWEPGAGIDEQARYSKHVPVPFGEFIPLREFIASFATEVARASKDMEAGEEPPLMAVSTRDGREVPLAVGICFEGAYPSVIGQGVALGGQMIVTPSNNYHFRSSGESAQQGQLLRMRAMEYSRSAIQSSTTGHSYIIRPDGSVLA
;
A
#
# COMPACT_ATOMS: atom_id res chain seq x y z
N ARG A 1 -12.40 11.66 13.29
CA ARG A 1 -11.21 12.20 12.59
C ARG A 1 -11.17 13.70 12.82
N ASP A 2 -10.00 14.25 13.15
CA ASP A 2 -9.81 15.68 13.26
C ASP A 2 -9.67 16.27 11.83
N PRO A 3 -10.66 17.09 11.37
CA PRO A 3 -10.64 17.66 10.02
C PRO A 3 -9.43 18.59 9.80
N ILE A 4 -8.97 19.26 10.87
CA ILE A 4 -7.84 20.20 10.81
C ILE A 4 -6.54 19.44 10.59
N ALA A 5 -6.34 18.32 11.27
CA ALA A 5 -5.15 17.49 11.10
C ALA A 5 -5.11 16.88 9.68
N PHE A 6 -6.26 16.49 9.14
CA PHE A 6 -6.34 15.93 7.79
C PHE A 6 -6.03 16.98 6.71
N ALA A 7 -6.56 18.19 6.84
CA ALA A 7 -6.26 19.30 5.94
C ALA A 7 -4.77 19.64 5.96
N ARG A 8 -4.14 19.71 7.15
CA ARG A 8 -2.71 20.01 7.28
C ARG A 8 -1.81 18.93 6.66
N ILE A 9 -2.20 17.65 6.75
CA ILE A 9 -1.46 16.57 6.06
C ILE A 9 -1.54 16.76 4.55
N GLY A 10 -2.72 17.10 4.01
CA GLY A 10 -2.88 17.39 2.60
C GLY A 10 -1.98 18.55 2.12
N GLU A 11 -1.93 19.65 2.87
CA GLU A 11 -1.04 20.78 2.58
C GLU A 11 0.43 20.34 2.51
N LEU A 12 0.91 19.56 3.48
CA LEU A 12 2.29 19.07 3.51
C LEU A 12 2.61 18.13 2.34
N VAL A 13 1.67 17.28 1.94
CA VAL A 13 1.85 16.40 0.78
C VAL A 13 1.90 17.22 -0.50
N ASP A 14 1.06 18.23 -0.62
CA ASP A 14 1.02 19.11 -1.78
C ASP A 14 2.28 19.98 -1.90
N GLU A 15 2.77 20.52 -0.79
CA GLU A 15 4.06 21.21 -0.74
C GLU A 15 5.20 20.29 -1.21
N ALA A 16 5.22 19.04 -0.75
CA ALA A 16 6.23 18.08 -1.15
C ALA A 16 6.11 17.70 -2.64
N ALA A 17 4.91 17.43 -3.14
CA ALA A 17 4.64 17.10 -4.54
C ALA A 17 5.07 18.27 -5.46
N THR A 18 4.73 19.49 -5.08
CA THR A 18 5.10 20.72 -5.79
C THR A 18 6.61 20.94 -5.79
N ALA A 19 7.27 20.78 -4.62
CA ALA A 19 8.71 20.92 -4.51
C ALA A 19 9.49 19.88 -5.31
N LEU A 20 8.96 18.68 -5.41
CA LEU A 20 9.52 17.59 -6.21
C LEU A 20 9.17 17.71 -7.70
N ASP A 21 8.21 18.55 -8.06
CA ASP A 21 7.64 18.61 -9.42
C ASP A 21 7.27 17.19 -9.92
N ALA A 22 6.58 16.44 -9.08
CA ALA A 22 6.24 15.05 -9.35
C ALA A 22 5.06 14.58 -8.48
N PRO A 23 4.20 13.69 -9.00
CA PRO A 23 3.15 13.08 -8.20
C PRO A 23 3.72 12.23 -7.08
N ILE A 24 2.99 12.13 -5.97
CA ILE A 24 3.35 11.31 -4.81
C ILE A 24 2.32 10.19 -4.64
N LEU A 25 2.81 8.96 -4.55
CA LEU A 25 1.98 7.82 -4.21
C LEU A 25 1.78 7.76 -2.69
N ILE A 26 0.56 7.95 -2.22
CA ILE A 26 0.21 8.02 -0.80
C ILE A 26 -0.67 6.86 -0.37
N GLY A 27 -0.42 6.34 0.84
CA GLY A 27 -1.29 5.38 1.51
C GLY A 27 -2.17 6.05 2.56
N TYR A 28 -3.47 5.74 2.57
CA TYR A 28 -4.39 6.23 3.59
C TYR A 28 -5.52 5.24 3.87
N THR A 29 -6.18 5.42 5.00
CA THR A 29 -7.37 4.63 5.37
C THR A 29 -8.57 5.53 5.56
N ASN A 30 -9.73 5.08 5.11
CA ASN A 30 -11.00 5.71 5.42
C ASN A 30 -12.05 4.68 5.84
N LEU A 31 -13.18 5.17 6.33
CA LEU A 31 -14.36 4.34 6.56
C LEU A 31 -15.28 4.47 5.34
N ASN A 32 -15.77 3.34 4.86
CA ASN A 32 -16.82 3.31 3.85
C ASN A 32 -18.22 3.54 4.51
N GLU A 33 -19.27 3.56 3.70
CA GLU A 33 -20.66 3.74 4.15
C GLU A 33 -21.13 2.66 5.14
N ARG A 34 -20.51 1.49 5.13
CA ARG A 34 -20.78 0.36 6.05
C ARG A 34 -19.93 0.41 7.32
N GLU A 35 -19.27 1.55 7.57
CA GLU A 35 -18.33 1.73 8.68
C GLU A 35 -17.16 0.72 8.71
N ARG A 36 -16.83 0.10 7.59
CA ARG A 36 -15.64 -0.74 7.44
C ARG A 36 -14.45 0.10 6.99
N VAL A 37 -13.26 -0.32 7.40
CA VAL A 37 -12.02 0.33 7.01
C VAL A 37 -11.66 -0.10 5.59
N LYS A 38 -11.39 0.85 4.69
CA LYS A 38 -10.68 0.61 3.42
C LYS A 38 -9.28 1.20 3.50
N ASN A 39 -8.31 0.45 3.01
CA ASN A 39 -6.91 0.86 2.93
C ASN A 39 -6.58 1.15 1.47
N TRP A 40 -6.28 2.41 1.19
CA TRP A 40 -6.10 2.94 -0.16
C TRP A 40 -4.65 3.31 -0.43
N LEU A 41 -4.27 3.12 -1.66
CA LEU A 41 -3.14 3.74 -2.31
C LEU A 41 -3.68 4.65 -3.40
N ALA A 42 -3.26 5.91 -3.42
CA ALA A 42 -3.72 6.91 -4.39
C ALA A 42 -2.56 7.77 -4.87
N LEU A 43 -2.73 8.34 -6.04
CA LEU A 43 -1.83 9.32 -6.59
C LEU A 43 -2.24 10.72 -6.11
N TRP A 44 -1.28 11.47 -5.60
CA TRP A 44 -1.43 12.89 -5.28
C TRP A 44 -0.74 13.70 -6.35
N GLU A 45 -1.51 14.47 -7.09
CA GLU A 45 -0.99 15.37 -8.13
C GLU A 45 -0.67 16.74 -7.54
N PRO A 46 0.48 17.37 -7.91
CA PRO A 46 0.85 18.70 -7.45
C PRO A 46 -0.24 19.74 -7.74
N GLY A 47 -0.72 20.44 -6.71
CA GLY A 47 -1.75 21.47 -6.82
C GLY A 47 -3.17 20.98 -7.11
N ALA A 48 -3.36 19.67 -7.35
CA ALA A 48 -4.68 19.08 -7.64
C ALA A 48 -5.17 18.12 -6.55
N GLY A 49 -4.26 17.58 -5.73
CA GLY A 49 -4.59 16.66 -4.64
C GLY A 49 -4.75 15.22 -5.10
N ILE A 50 -5.60 14.44 -4.40
CA ILE A 50 -5.80 13.02 -4.70
C ILE A 50 -6.56 12.85 -6.02
N ASP A 51 -6.00 12.07 -6.93
CA ASP A 51 -6.74 11.56 -8.08
C ASP A 51 -7.64 10.40 -7.65
N GLU A 52 -8.94 10.66 -7.59
CA GLU A 52 -9.96 9.68 -7.20
C GLU A 52 -10.11 8.53 -8.21
N GLN A 53 -9.61 8.68 -9.44
CA GLN A 53 -9.66 7.66 -10.48
C GLN A 53 -8.38 6.80 -10.49
N ALA A 54 -7.25 7.36 -10.07
CA ALA A 54 -5.96 6.67 -9.97
C ALA A 54 -5.72 6.18 -8.54
N ARG A 55 -6.51 5.19 -8.09
CA ARG A 55 -6.38 4.59 -6.76
C ARG A 55 -6.57 3.08 -6.75
N TYR A 56 -5.97 2.45 -5.79
CA TYR A 56 -6.05 1.02 -5.53
C TYR A 56 -6.43 0.78 -4.07
N SER A 57 -7.32 -0.14 -3.77
CA SER A 57 -7.61 -0.58 -2.41
C SER A 57 -7.06 -1.97 -2.14
N LYS A 58 -6.59 -2.18 -0.93
CA LYS A 58 -5.97 -3.43 -0.49
C LYS A 58 -6.91 -4.63 -0.69
N HIS A 59 -6.46 -5.63 -1.45
CA HIS A 59 -7.24 -6.84 -1.76
C HIS A 59 -7.17 -7.89 -0.67
N VAL A 60 -6.02 -8.01 0.01
CA VAL A 60 -5.76 -9.08 0.98
C VAL A 60 -5.50 -8.48 2.36
N PRO A 61 -6.59 -8.19 3.14
CA PRO A 61 -6.45 -7.81 4.54
C PRO A 61 -5.79 -8.91 5.36
N VAL A 62 -4.96 -8.51 6.33
CA VAL A 62 -4.20 -9.44 7.18
C VAL A 62 -5.13 -10.00 8.26
N PRO A 63 -5.31 -11.34 8.34
CA PRO A 63 -6.10 -11.97 9.39
C PRO A 63 -5.56 -11.61 10.79
N PHE A 64 -6.46 -11.36 11.72
CA PHE A 64 -6.20 -10.94 13.10
C PHE A 64 -5.47 -9.59 13.27
N GLY A 65 -4.95 -9.01 12.19
CA GLY A 65 -4.35 -7.67 12.19
C GLY A 65 -5.29 -6.60 11.64
N GLU A 66 -5.98 -6.91 10.55
CA GLU A 66 -6.84 -5.97 9.83
C GLU A 66 -8.31 -6.41 9.79
N PHE A 67 -8.58 -7.69 10.01
CA PHE A 67 -9.94 -8.22 10.21
C PHE A 67 -9.90 -9.45 11.11
N ILE A 68 -11.03 -9.77 11.72
CA ILE A 68 -11.18 -10.96 12.56
C ILE A 68 -11.98 -12.00 11.79
N PRO A 69 -11.34 -13.11 11.36
CA PRO A 69 -12.07 -14.21 10.72
C PRO A 69 -13.15 -14.75 11.65
N LEU A 70 -14.33 -15.05 11.13
CA LEU A 70 -15.45 -15.60 11.91
C LEU A 70 -15.76 -14.75 13.17
N ARG A 71 -15.72 -13.41 13.05
CA ARG A 71 -15.86 -12.47 14.17
C ARG A 71 -17.04 -12.82 15.10
N GLU A 72 -18.22 -13.13 14.57
CA GLU A 72 -19.40 -13.45 15.39
C GLU A 72 -19.18 -14.71 16.25
N PHE A 73 -18.51 -15.72 15.70
CA PHE A 73 -18.19 -16.95 16.43
C PHE A 73 -17.12 -16.68 17.52
N ILE A 74 -16.05 -15.96 17.19
CA ILE A 74 -15.00 -15.61 18.15
C ILE A 74 -15.54 -14.66 19.24
N ALA A 75 -16.44 -13.73 18.89
CA ALA A 75 -17.07 -12.81 19.81
C ALA A 75 -17.91 -13.52 20.89
N SER A 76 -18.40 -14.72 20.59
CA SER A 76 -19.21 -15.50 21.55
C SER A 76 -18.40 -15.97 22.77
N PHE A 77 -17.05 -16.07 22.66
CA PHE A 77 -16.20 -16.48 23.80
C PHE A 77 -15.02 -15.53 24.08
N ALA A 78 -14.78 -14.53 23.24
CA ALA A 78 -13.70 -13.57 23.41
C ALA A 78 -14.18 -12.14 23.13
N THR A 79 -14.97 -11.60 24.03
CA THR A 79 -15.59 -10.27 23.91
C THR A 79 -14.60 -9.12 23.73
N GLU A 80 -13.36 -9.25 24.23
CA GLU A 80 -12.31 -8.24 24.06
C GLU A 80 -11.80 -8.19 22.61
N VAL A 81 -11.67 -9.36 21.97
CA VAL A 81 -11.26 -9.48 20.57
C VAL A 81 -12.34 -8.89 19.65
N ALA A 82 -13.61 -9.06 19.99
CA ALA A 82 -14.72 -8.52 19.24
C ALA A 82 -14.80 -6.99 19.26
N ARG A 83 -14.26 -6.36 20.29
CA ARG A 83 -14.20 -4.89 20.45
C ARG A 83 -12.98 -4.27 19.79
N ALA A 84 -11.96 -5.06 19.46
CA ALA A 84 -10.76 -4.60 18.78
C ALA A 84 -11.09 -4.25 17.32
N SER A 85 -10.68 -3.12 16.86
CA SER A 85 -10.70 -2.55 15.50
C SER A 85 -11.90 -2.91 14.58
N LYS A 86 -12.30 -1.97 13.76
CA LYS A 86 -13.26 -2.22 12.64
C LYS A 86 -12.58 -3.11 11.60
N ASP A 87 -13.32 -4.08 11.05
CA ASP A 87 -12.79 -4.95 10.00
C ASP A 87 -12.47 -4.16 8.74
N MET A 88 -11.34 -4.50 8.14
CA MET A 88 -10.96 -3.99 6.83
C MET A 88 -11.72 -4.74 5.75
N GLU A 89 -12.27 -3.99 4.80
CA GLU A 89 -12.92 -4.53 3.61
C GLU A 89 -11.90 -4.67 2.49
N ALA A 90 -11.89 -5.83 1.84
CA ALA A 90 -11.06 -6.08 0.67
C ALA A 90 -11.44 -5.17 -0.50
N GLY A 91 -10.44 -4.76 -1.27
CA GLY A 91 -10.61 -3.98 -2.49
C GLY A 91 -10.94 -4.84 -3.70
N GLU A 92 -11.38 -4.18 -4.77
CA GLU A 92 -11.73 -4.82 -6.04
C GLU A 92 -11.01 -4.17 -7.24
N GLU A 93 -10.37 -3.01 -7.03
CA GLU A 93 -9.68 -2.27 -8.08
C GLU A 93 -8.46 -3.05 -8.58
N PRO A 94 -8.17 -3.05 -9.90
CA PRO A 94 -6.99 -3.72 -10.43
C PRO A 94 -5.71 -3.27 -9.71
N PRO A 95 -4.75 -4.18 -9.39
CA PRO A 95 -3.50 -3.82 -8.72
C PRO A 95 -2.51 -3.18 -9.71
N LEU A 96 -2.98 -2.20 -10.46
CA LEU A 96 -2.26 -1.45 -11.48
C LEU A 96 -2.57 0.03 -11.34
N MET A 97 -1.54 0.86 -11.29
CA MET A 97 -1.65 2.32 -11.31
C MET A 97 -0.66 2.87 -12.33
N ALA A 98 -1.00 3.96 -13.00
CA ALA A 98 -0.10 4.64 -13.92
C ALA A 98 0.41 5.94 -13.29
N VAL A 99 1.68 6.24 -13.50
CA VAL A 99 2.32 7.47 -13.03
C VAL A 99 2.97 8.17 -14.22
N SER A 100 2.68 9.46 -14.38
CA SER A 100 3.34 10.29 -15.37
C SER A 100 4.71 10.73 -14.86
N THR A 101 5.75 10.51 -15.64
CA THR A 101 7.09 10.99 -15.38
C THR A 101 7.25 12.44 -15.89
N ARG A 102 8.29 13.16 -15.43
CA ARG A 102 8.55 14.54 -15.85
C ARG A 102 8.75 14.72 -17.35
N ASP A 103 9.23 13.69 -18.05
CA ASP A 103 9.38 13.69 -19.51
C ASP A 103 8.07 13.29 -20.25
N GLY A 104 6.96 13.21 -19.52
CA GLY A 104 5.63 12.94 -20.07
C GLY A 104 5.36 11.48 -20.43
N ARG A 105 6.25 10.54 -20.03
CA ARG A 105 6.00 9.12 -20.20
C ARG A 105 5.07 8.60 -19.10
N GLU A 106 4.15 7.75 -19.49
CA GLU A 106 3.32 7.02 -18.55
C GLU A 106 3.99 5.68 -18.19
N VAL A 107 4.17 5.44 -16.89
CA VAL A 107 4.78 4.21 -16.35
C VAL A 107 3.73 3.45 -15.55
N PRO A 108 3.26 2.29 -16.03
CA PRO A 108 2.36 1.44 -15.28
C PRO A 108 3.10 0.74 -14.13
N LEU A 109 2.53 0.81 -12.93
CA LEU A 109 3.05 0.24 -11.70
C LEU A 109 2.17 -0.94 -11.28
N ALA A 110 2.76 -2.12 -11.08
CA ALA A 110 2.11 -3.19 -10.32
C ALA A 110 2.15 -2.82 -8.84
N VAL A 111 1.00 -2.65 -8.23
CA VAL A 111 0.91 -2.15 -6.87
C VAL A 111 0.37 -3.19 -5.89
N GLY A 112 0.76 -3.07 -4.64
CA GLY A 112 0.21 -3.78 -3.51
C GLY A 112 0.45 -2.97 -2.24
N ILE A 113 -0.29 -3.23 -1.18
CA ILE A 113 -0.16 -2.51 0.09
C ILE A 113 0.42 -3.44 1.15
N CYS A 114 1.58 -3.04 1.71
CA CYS A 114 2.20 -3.71 2.85
C CYS A 114 2.47 -5.21 2.56
N PHE A 115 1.85 -6.11 3.32
CA PHE A 115 2.05 -7.55 3.21
C PHE A 115 1.59 -8.16 1.87
N GLU A 116 0.87 -7.42 1.02
CA GLU A 116 0.51 -7.88 -0.32
C GLU A 116 1.70 -8.14 -1.23
N GLY A 117 2.86 -7.54 -0.97
CA GLY A 117 4.13 -7.90 -1.60
C GLY A 117 4.52 -9.37 -1.43
N ALA A 118 3.97 -10.07 -0.43
CA ALA A 118 4.14 -11.51 -0.23
C ALA A 118 3.24 -12.36 -1.13
N TYR A 119 2.15 -11.81 -1.67
CA TYR A 119 1.15 -12.54 -2.44
C TYR A 119 1.43 -12.49 -3.95
N PRO A 120 1.86 -13.62 -4.56
CA PRO A 120 2.08 -13.70 -6.01
C PRO A 120 0.81 -13.35 -6.81
N SER A 121 -0.36 -13.68 -6.29
CA SER A 121 -1.64 -13.43 -6.94
C SER A 121 -1.93 -11.94 -7.15
N VAL A 122 -1.60 -11.09 -6.17
CA VAL A 122 -1.81 -9.63 -6.29
C VAL A 122 -0.76 -9.02 -7.21
N ILE A 123 0.52 -9.22 -6.90
CA ILE A 123 1.62 -8.63 -7.68
C ILE A 123 1.65 -9.17 -9.11
N GLY A 124 1.42 -10.49 -9.29
CA GLY A 124 1.39 -11.11 -10.60
C GLY A 124 0.23 -10.62 -11.47
N GLN A 125 -0.93 -10.34 -10.89
CA GLN A 125 -2.03 -9.71 -11.61
C GLN A 125 -1.64 -8.31 -12.10
N GLY A 126 -1.03 -7.47 -11.26
CA GLY A 126 -0.56 -6.15 -11.66
C GLY A 126 0.48 -6.20 -12.79
N VAL A 127 1.43 -7.14 -12.71
CA VAL A 127 2.41 -7.35 -13.79
C VAL A 127 1.74 -7.86 -15.07
N ALA A 128 0.79 -8.80 -14.98
CA ALA A 128 0.06 -9.32 -16.14
C ALA A 128 -0.78 -8.23 -16.83
N LEU A 129 -1.25 -7.24 -16.09
CA LEU A 129 -1.95 -6.06 -16.61
C LEU A 129 -1.00 -5.01 -17.23
N GLY A 130 0.30 -5.24 -17.22
CA GLY A 130 1.30 -4.38 -17.85
C GLY A 130 2.22 -3.63 -16.90
N GLY A 131 2.14 -3.88 -15.59
CA GLY A 131 3.02 -3.25 -14.60
C GLY A 131 4.50 -3.46 -14.91
N GLN A 132 5.24 -2.35 -15.06
CA GLN A 132 6.66 -2.35 -15.41
C GLN A 132 7.56 -2.31 -14.18
N MET A 133 7.04 -1.85 -13.05
CA MET A 133 7.72 -1.81 -11.77
C MET A 133 6.75 -2.21 -10.66
N ILE A 134 7.24 -2.85 -9.62
CA ILE A 134 6.45 -3.24 -8.44
C ILE A 134 6.61 -2.17 -7.37
N VAL A 135 5.50 -1.70 -6.78
CA VAL A 135 5.54 -0.71 -5.69
C VAL A 135 4.66 -1.17 -4.54
N THR A 136 5.24 -1.27 -3.34
CA THR A 136 4.54 -1.71 -2.13
C THR A 136 4.79 -0.74 -0.97
N PRO A 137 4.01 0.33 -0.84
CA PRO A 137 4.09 1.16 0.36
C PRO A 137 3.63 0.38 1.59
N SER A 138 4.30 0.59 2.71
CA SER A 138 4.11 -0.18 3.93
C SER A 138 4.12 0.72 5.17
N ASN A 139 3.40 0.29 6.19
CA ASN A 139 3.54 0.81 7.54
C ASN A 139 3.82 -0.36 8.49
N ASN A 140 5.09 -0.47 8.89
CA ASN A 140 5.59 -1.57 9.72
C ASN A 140 5.63 -1.22 11.22
N TYR A 141 4.87 -0.20 11.64
CA TYR A 141 4.83 0.26 13.03
C TYR A 141 4.55 -0.87 14.03
N HIS A 142 3.67 -1.79 13.69
CA HIS A 142 3.30 -2.91 14.56
C HIS A 142 4.41 -3.95 14.72
N PHE A 143 5.34 -4.03 13.79
CA PHE A 143 6.49 -4.95 13.87
C PHE A 143 7.57 -4.49 14.84
N ARG A 144 7.55 -3.22 15.25
CA ARG A 144 8.52 -2.63 16.19
C ARG A 144 9.96 -3.00 15.81
N SER A 145 10.70 -3.57 16.75
CA SER A 145 12.11 -4.03 16.57
C SER A 145 12.24 -5.49 16.12
N SER A 146 11.16 -6.14 15.71
CA SER A 146 11.23 -7.52 15.22
C SER A 146 11.86 -7.61 13.83
N GLY A 147 12.27 -8.81 13.43
CA GLY A 147 12.79 -9.08 12.09
C GLY A 147 11.76 -9.08 10.97
N GLU A 148 10.48 -8.90 11.26
CA GLU A 148 9.37 -9.04 10.31
C GLU A 148 9.42 -7.99 9.18
N SER A 149 9.86 -6.76 9.49
CA SER A 149 10.05 -5.73 8.47
C SER A 149 11.13 -6.13 7.45
N ALA A 150 12.22 -6.73 7.89
CA ALA A 150 13.27 -7.24 7.01
C ALA A 150 12.80 -8.46 6.20
N GLN A 151 12.02 -9.37 6.82
CA GLN A 151 11.42 -10.52 6.13
C GLN A 151 10.47 -10.07 5.01
N GLN A 152 9.67 -9.05 5.24
CA GLN A 152 8.78 -8.48 4.23
C GLN A 152 9.57 -8.01 3.00
N GLY A 153 10.70 -7.32 3.21
CA GLY A 153 11.60 -6.93 2.12
C GLY A 153 12.17 -8.13 1.34
N GLN A 154 12.48 -9.25 2.03
CA GLN A 154 12.93 -10.47 1.33
C GLN A 154 11.82 -11.09 0.45
N LEU A 155 10.57 -11.06 0.91
CA LEU A 155 9.44 -11.51 0.09
C LEU A 155 9.28 -10.65 -1.16
N LEU A 156 9.43 -9.34 -1.04
CA LEU A 156 9.40 -8.45 -2.20
C LEU A 156 10.58 -8.68 -3.16
N ARG A 157 11.77 -9.03 -2.67
CA ARG A 157 12.90 -9.45 -3.50
C ARG A 157 12.57 -10.68 -4.35
N MET A 158 11.86 -11.65 -3.76
CA MET A 158 11.37 -12.81 -4.53
C MET A 158 10.42 -12.40 -5.65
N ARG A 159 9.52 -11.44 -5.39
CA ARG A 159 8.61 -10.91 -6.43
C ARG A 159 9.38 -10.21 -7.56
N ALA A 160 10.39 -9.41 -7.21
CA ALA A 160 11.24 -8.75 -8.21
C ALA A 160 11.90 -9.76 -9.16
N MET A 161 12.47 -10.84 -8.62
CA MET A 161 13.08 -11.91 -9.40
C MET A 161 12.05 -12.71 -10.22
N GLU A 162 10.95 -13.11 -9.58
CA GLU A 162 9.89 -13.92 -10.19
C GLU A 162 9.29 -13.25 -11.44
N TYR A 163 9.06 -11.95 -11.36
CA TYR A 163 8.46 -11.19 -12.45
C TYR A 163 9.46 -10.42 -13.31
N SER A 164 10.76 -10.51 -12.99
CA SER A 164 11.83 -9.76 -13.67
C SER A 164 11.51 -8.26 -13.72
N ARG A 165 11.10 -7.69 -12.60
CA ARG A 165 10.76 -6.27 -12.44
C ARG A 165 11.51 -5.66 -11.27
N SER A 166 11.93 -4.40 -11.43
CA SER A 166 12.37 -3.62 -10.28
C SER A 166 11.24 -3.49 -9.27
N ALA A 167 11.58 -3.45 -7.99
CA ALA A 167 10.59 -3.30 -6.94
C ALA A 167 11.00 -2.22 -5.93
N ILE A 168 10.03 -1.50 -5.41
CA ILE A 168 10.21 -0.50 -4.35
C ILE A 168 9.28 -0.86 -3.19
N GLN A 169 9.86 -0.98 -2.00
CA GLN A 169 9.13 -0.90 -0.73
C GLN A 169 9.43 0.44 -0.10
N SER A 170 8.42 1.27 0.13
CA SER A 170 8.52 2.51 0.87
C SER A 170 7.80 2.36 2.19
N SER A 171 8.52 2.46 3.31
CA SER A 171 7.96 2.22 4.65
C SER A 171 8.04 3.49 5.49
N THR A 172 6.92 3.87 6.12
CA THR A 172 6.91 4.96 7.11
C THR A 172 7.68 4.59 8.37
N THR A 173 7.73 3.30 8.69
CA THR A 173 8.50 2.69 9.78
C THR A 173 9.07 1.37 9.31
N GLY A 174 10.25 0.98 9.79
CA GLY A 174 10.96 -0.22 9.36
C GLY A 174 11.87 0.03 8.16
N HIS A 175 11.99 -0.95 7.28
CA HIS A 175 12.94 -0.89 6.17
C HIS A 175 12.27 -0.48 4.85
N SER A 176 12.90 0.44 4.14
CA SER A 176 12.59 0.76 2.74
C SER A 176 13.64 0.13 1.84
N TYR A 177 13.25 -0.28 0.64
CA TYR A 177 14.14 -0.96 -0.31
C TYR A 177 13.88 -0.50 -1.74
N ILE A 178 14.97 -0.38 -2.50
CA ILE A 178 14.96 -0.34 -3.96
C ILE A 178 15.64 -1.62 -4.44
N ILE A 179 14.93 -2.43 -5.20
CA ILE A 179 15.33 -3.79 -5.57
C ILE A 179 15.39 -3.90 -7.09
N ARG A 180 16.47 -4.48 -7.60
CA ARG A 180 16.63 -4.78 -9.03
C ARG A 180 15.87 -6.04 -9.43
N PRO A 181 15.65 -6.27 -10.74
CA PRO A 181 14.97 -7.48 -11.24
C PRO A 181 15.69 -8.79 -10.90
N ASP A 182 16.99 -8.75 -10.61
CA ASP A 182 17.78 -9.90 -10.14
C ASP A 182 17.69 -10.14 -8.63
N GLY A 183 16.88 -9.35 -7.91
CA GLY A 183 16.71 -9.40 -6.48
C GLY A 183 17.82 -8.72 -5.67
N SER A 184 18.82 -8.12 -6.32
CA SER A 184 19.83 -7.35 -5.58
C SER A 184 19.24 -6.04 -5.05
N VAL A 185 19.63 -5.68 -3.83
CA VAL A 185 19.20 -4.43 -3.20
C VAL A 185 20.11 -3.32 -3.67
N LEU A 186 19.51 -2.24 -4.16
CA LEU A 186 20.21 -1.04 -4.59
C LEU A 186 20.36 -0.03 -3.45
N ALA A 187 19.30 0.11 -2.63
CA ALA A 187 19.25 0.97 -1.44
C ALA A 187 18.20 0.43 -0.45
#